data_1a121586a2df012a708ffa122abb3997
#
_entry.id   1a121586a2df012a708ffa122abb3997
#
_cell.length_a   1.000
_cell.length_b   1.000
_cell.length_c   1.000
_cell.angle_alpha   90.00
_cell.angle_beta   90.00
_cell.angle_gamma   90.00
#
_symmetry.space_group_name_H-M   'P 1'
#
loop_
_entity.id
_entity.type
_entity.pdbx_description
1 polymer ?
#
loop_
_entity_poly.entity_id
_entity_poly.type
_entity_poly.pdbx_seq_one_letter_code
_entity_poly.pdbx_strand_id
1 'polypeptide(L)'
;MIFLQIFICLAALYVFLMHPRIRRADSSPFLGTFFAHRGLHDNNHQIPENSLAAFQRAVDAGYGIELDVQLSADQIPVVFHDATLGRMCGIDRRVNELTFAELRQLSLVNTKEQIPSFQEALALVNGKVPLLVELKMEHLDFDIPRKADALLSEYSGD
;
A
#
# COMPACT_ATOMS: atom_id res chain seq x y z
N MET A 1 35.48 29.96 -15.58
CA MET A 1 34.24 29.95 -16.40
C MET A 1 33.62 28.55 -16.48
N ILE A 2 34.32 27.49 -16.79
CA ILE A 2 33.81 26.10 -16.93
C ILE A 2 33.13 25.60 -15.64
N PHE A 3 33.75 25.78 -14.45
CA PHE A 3 33.18 25.34 -13.18
C PHE A 3 31.82 26.02 -12.83
N LEU A 4 31.70 27.32 -13.18
CA LEU A 4 30.44 28.03 -12.97
C LEU A 4 29.35 27.52 -13.91
N GLN A 5 29.68 27.20 -15.15
CA GLN A 5 28.73 26.63 -16.12
C GLN A 5 28.27 25.24 -15.67
N ILE A 6 29.19 24.38 -15.21
CA ILE A 6 28.84 23.05 -14.66
C ILE A 6 27.93 23.20 -13.46
N PHE A 7 28.23 24.10 -12.51
CA PHE A 7 27.41 24.35 -11.35
C PHE A 7 25.99 24.80 -11.72
N ILE A 8 25.86 25.74 -12.68
CA ILE A 8 24.55 26.21 -13.16
C ILE A 8 23.75 25.05 -13.80
N CYS A 9 24.42 24.21 -14.63
CA CYS A 9 23.74 23.06 -15.23
C CYS A 9 23.27 22.04 -14.20
N LEU A 10 24.09 21.73 -13.19
CA LEU A 10 23.72 20.82 -12.11
C LEU A 10 22.59 21.39 -11.26
N ALA A 11 22.62 22.69 -10.96
CA ALA A 11 21.54 23.35 -10.21
C ALA A 11 20.21 23.34 -11.01
N ALA A 12 20.29 23.64 -12.31
CA ALA A 12 19.11 23.58 -13.18
C ALA A 12 18.54 22.16 -13.29
N LEU A 13 19.42 21.16 -13.44
CA LEU A 13 19.02 19.75 -13.46
C LEU A 13 18.37 19.35 -12.12
N TYR A 14 18.95 19.74 -11.00
CA TYR A 14 18.39 19.50 -9.66
C TYR A 14 16.98 20.11 -9.53
N VAL A 15 16.83 21.39 -9.88
CA VAL A 15 15.52 22.07 -9.86
C VAL A 15 14.52 21.35 -10.77
N PHE A 16 14.93 20.95 -11.97
CA PHE A 16 14.08 20.22 -12.92
C PHE A 16 13.62 18.87 -12.35
N LEU A 17 14.53 18.11 -11.72
CA LEU A 17 14.22 16.80 -11.12
C LEU A 17 13.32 16.92 -9.88
N MET A 18 13.48 18.02 -9.11
CA MET A 18 12.70 18.26 -7.90
C MET A 18 11.39 19.02 -8.17
N HIS A 19 11.20 19.50 -9.39
CA HIS A 19 10.00 20.28 -9.73
C HIS A 19 8.75 19.38 -9.72
N PRO A 20 7.68 19.76 -9.01
CA PRO A 20 6.41 19.02 -9.06
C PRO A 20 5.89 18.95 -10.51
N ARG A 21 5.25 17.85 -10.86
CA ARG A 21 4.66 17.68 -12.20
C ARG A 21 3.76 18.86 -12.53
N ILE A 22 3.94 19.44 -13.74
CA ILE A 22 3.16 20.59 -14.23
C ILE A 22 1.68 20.20 -14.42
N ARG A 23 1.40 18.93 -14.77
CA ARG A 23 0.04 18.40 -14.76
C ARG A 23 -0.31 18.00 -13.33
N ARG A 24 -1.12 18.81 -12.68
CA ARG A 24 -1.70 18.45 -11.38
C ARG A 24 -2.75 17.38 -11.62
N ALA A 25 -2.57 16.21 -11.00
CA ALA A 25 -3.66 15.28 -10.80
C ALA A 25 -4.74 16.00 -9.95
N ASP A 26 -5.99 15.65 -10.14
CA ASP A 26 -7.04 16.13 -9.25
C ASP A 26 -6.79 15.57 -7.86
N SER A 27 -6.48 16.46 -6.92
CA SER A 27 -6.26 16.08 -5.51
C SER A 27 -7.49 16.32 -4.65
N SER A 28 -8.60 16.78 -5.24
CA SER A 28 -9.82 17.11 -4.49
C SER A 28 -10.38 15.97 -3.65
N PRO A 29 -10.33 14.69 -4.07
CA PRO A 29 -10.80 13.58 -3.25
C PRO A 29 -10.01 13.37 -1.95
N PHE A 30 -8.75 13.87 -1.92
CA PHE A 30 -7.84 13.71 -0.78
C PHE A 30 -7.85 14.90 0.16
N LEU A 31 -8.36 16.07 -0.29
CA LEU A 31 -8.36 17.29 0.51
C LEU A 31 -9.46 17.24 1.58
N GLY A 32 -9.05 17.39 2.85
CA GLY A 32 -9.97 17.33 3.99
C GLY A 32 -10.39 15.93 4.41
N THR A 33 -9.85 14.89 3.78
CA THR A 33 -10.09 13.50 4.16
C THR A 33 -9.08 13.06 5.22
N PHE A 34 -9.56 12.43 6.29
CA PHE A 34 -8.70 11.73 7.25
C PHE A 34 -8.45 10.32 6.77
N PHE A 35 -7.19 9.91 6.77
CA PHE A 35 -6.80 8.57 6.36
C PHE A 35 -6.56 7.68 7.58
N ALA A 36 -7.20 6.53 7.61
CA ALA A 36 -6.93 5.48 8.57
C ALA A 36 -5.66 4.72 8.13
N HIS A 37 -4.56 4.92 8.85
CA HIS A 37 -3.27 4.25 8.62
C HIS A 37 -3.43 2.75 8.83
N ARG A 38 -3.23 1.95 7.78
CA ARG A 38 -3.48 0.50 7.71
C ARG A 38 -4.92 0.11 8.04
N GLY A 39 -5.89 0.97 7.69
CA GLY A 39 -7.28 0.83 8.06
C GLY A 39 -7.61 1.31 9.48
N LEU A 40 -8.90 1.37 9.82
CA LEU A 40 -9.35 1.77 11.17
C LEU A 40 -9.23 0.57 12.14
N HIS A 41 -7.99 0.16 12.36
CA HIS A 41 -7.61 -1.03 13.11
C HIS A 41 -7.62 -0.79 14.63
N ASP A 42 -7.74 -1.88 15.38
CA ASP A 42 -7.52 -1.97 16.82
C ASP A 42 -7.00 -3.36 17.16
N ASN A 43 -5.68 -3.51 17.16
CA ASN A 43 -5.02 -4.81 17.37
C ASN A 43 -5.36 -5.44 18.71
N ASN A 44 -5.77 -4.64 19.72
CA ASN A 44 -6.18 -5.15 21.04
C ASN A 44 -7.61 -5.70 21.05
N HIS A 45 -8.46 -5.27 20.10
CA HIS A 45 -9.88 -5.65 20.02
C HIS A 45 -10.17 -6.51 18.78
N GLN A 46 -9.22 -7.33 18.36
CA GLN A 46 -9.34 -8.29 17.27
C GLN A 46 -9.63 -7.70 15.88
N ILE A 47 -9.21 -6.48 15.67
CA ILE A 47 -9.29 -5.80 14.36
C ILE A 47 -7.86 -5.41 13.93
N PRO A 48 -7.10 -6.36 13.39
CA PRO A 48 -5.70 -6.14 13.07
C PRO A 48 -5.52 -5.14 11.93
N GLU A 49 -4.39 -4.45 11.95
CA GLU A 49 -3.95 -3.58 10.85
C GLU A 49 -3.89 -4.35 9.53
N ASN A 50 -4.11 -3.66 8.41
CA ASN A 50 -4.07 -4.23 7.06
C ASN A 50 -5.01 -5.46 6.87
N SER A 51 -6.11 -5.51 7.62
CA SER A 51 -7.14 -6.54 7.49
C SER A 51 -8.40 -6.02 6.81
N LEU A 52 -9.20 -6.92 6.25
CA LEU A 52 -10.48 -6.56 5.66
C LEU A 52 -11.44 -5.96 6.70
N ALA A 53 -11.40 -6.43 7.95
CA ALA A 53 -12.19 -5.86 9.04
C ALA A 53 -11.81 -4.40 9.34
N ALA A 54 -10.50 -4.07 9.35
CA ALA A 54 -10.03 -2.70 9.55
C ALA A 54 -10.43 -1.78 8.39
N PHE A 55 -10.41 -2.29 7.16
CA PHE A 55 -10.84 -1.54 5.98
C PHE A 55 -12.35 -1.31 5.98
N GLN A 56 -13.15 -2.32 6.32
CA GLN A 56 -14.60 -2.15 6.44
C GLN A 56 -14.96 -1.08 7.46
N ARG A 57 -14.30 -1.07 8.62
CA ARG A 57 -14.51 -0.02 9.64
C ARG A 57 -14.13 1.38 9.15
N ALA A 58 -13.06 1.50 8.37
CA ALA A 58 -12.68 2.79 7.79
C ALA A 58 -13.73 3.27 6.79
N VAL A 59 -14.21 2.38 5.91
CA VAL A 59 -15.30 2.66 4.96
C VAL A 59 -16.57 3.11 5.70
N ASP A 60 -16.99 2.37 6.74
CA ASP A 60 -18.20 2.67 7.50
C ASP A 60 -18.10 4.01 8.24
N ALA A 61 -16.91 4.41 8.63
CA ALA A 61 -16.62 5.68 9.28
C ALA A 61 -16.37 6.85 8.30
N GLY A 62 -16.32 6.58 7.00
CA GLY A 62 -16.04 7.59 5.95
C GLY A 62 -14.60 8.10 5.93
N TYR A 63 -13.65 7.31 6.41
CA TYR A 63 -12.23 7.63 6.36
C TYR A 63 -11.60 7.06 5.09
N GLY A 64 -10.68 7.80 4.48
CA GLY A 64 -9.75 7.24 3.50
C GLY A 64 -8.91 6.14 4.14
N ILE A 65 -8.38 5.25 3.33
CA ILE A 65 -7.56 4.14 3.80
C ILE A 65 -6.16 4.28 3.25
N GLU A 66 -5.17 4.24 4.13
CA GLU A 66 -3.80 3.95 3.75
C GLU A 66 -3.55 2.46 3.97
N LEU A 67 -2.86 1.80 3.04
CA LEU A 67 -2.53 0.38 3.10
C LEU A 67 -1.21 0.07 2.41
N ASP A 68 -0.57 -1.04 2.83
CA ASP A 68 0.74 -1.47 2.38
C ASP A 68 0.64 -2.70 1.46
N VAL A 69 1.22 -2.63 0.27
CA VAL A 69 1.21 -3.74 -0.69
C VAL A 69 2.61 -4.26 -0.93
N GLN A 70 2.77 -5.58 -0.89
CA GLN A 70 3.99 -6.29 -1.28
C GLN A 70 3.64 -7.57 -2.07
N LEU A 71 4.64 -8.31 -2.54
CA LEU A 71 4.42 -9.52 -3.33
C LEU A 71 4.68 -10.79 -2.52
N SER A 72 3.79 -11.77 -2.67
CA SER A 72 4.02 -13.16 -2.24
C SER A 72 5.06 -13.86 -3.12
N ALA A 73 5.49 -15.08 -2.76
CA ALA A 73 6.42 -15.89 -3.54
C ALA A 73 5.90 -16.18 -4.97
N ASP A 74 4.60 -16.38 -5.12
CA ASP A 74 3.93 -16.58 -6.40
C ASP A 74 3.47 -15.27 -7.06
N GLN A 75 4.05 -14.15 -6.60
CA GLN A 75 3.90 -12.84 -7.22
C GLN A 75 2.47 -12.29 -7.19
N ILE A 76 1.67 -12.66 -6.22
CA ILE A 76 0.34 -12.08 -5.97
C ILE A 76 0.52 -10.84 -5.07
N PRO A 77 -0.05 -9.67 -5.42
CA PRO A 77 -0.07 -8.51 -4.54
C PRO A 77 -0.91 -8.78 -3.29
N VAL A 78 -0.29 -8.69 -2.11
CA VAL A 78 -0.92 -8.92 -0.80
C VAL A 78 -0.81 -7.67 0.06
N VAL A 79 -1.75 -7.49 1.00
CA VAL A 79 -1.74 -6.32 1.89
C VAL A 79 -1.11 -6.69 3.22
N PHE A 80 0.12 -6.21 3.43
CA PHE A 80 0.89 -6.47 4.64
C PHE A 80 2.05 -5.48 4.76
N HIS A 81 2.34 -4.98 5.97
CA HIS A 81 3.34 -3.93 6.16
C HIS A 81 4.77 -4.47 6.27
N ASP A 82 5.01 -5.41 7.19
CA ASP A 82 6.36 -5.84 7.55
C ASP A 82 6.95 -6.77 6.46
N ALA A 83 8.25 -6.75 6.28
CA ALA A 83 8.94 -7.71 5.41
C ALA A 83 8.84 -9.14 5.95
N THR A 84 8.68 -9.30 7.28
CA THR A 84 8.60 -10.59 7.97
C THR A 84 7.26 -10.77 8.67
N LEU A 85 6.85 -12.02 8.82
CA LEU A 85 5.56 -12.42 9.40
C LEU A 85 5.57 -12.48 10.94
N GLY A 86 6.73 -12.24 11.57
CA GLY A 86 6.95 -12.46 13.01
C GLY A 86 5.97 -11.68 13.89
N ARG A 87 5.86 -10.39 13.71
CA ARG A 87 5.04 -9.51 14.56
C ARG A 87 3.55 -9.82 14.48
N MET A 88 3.04 -10.02 13.27
CA MET A 88 1.59 -10.15 13.03
C MET A 88 1.12 -11.60 13.00
N CYS A 89 1.97 -12.54 12.59
CA CYS A 89 1.59 -13.96 12.41
C CYS A 89 2.37 -14.93 13.30
N GLY A 90 3.39 -14.46 14.03
CA GLY A 90 4.15 -15.29 14.98
C GLY A 90 5.11 -16.29 14.35
N ILE A 91 5.43 -16.18 13.06
CA ILE A 91 6.35 -17.10 12.36
C ILE A 91 7.57 -16.35 11.80
N ASP A 92 8.74 -16.96 11.89
CA ASP A 92 10.00 -16.39 11.40
C ASP A 92 10.21 -16.74 9.92
N ARG A 93 9.41 -16.09 9.07
CA ARG A 93 9.44 -16.20 7.61
C ARG A 93 9.18 -14.84 6.99
N ARG A 94 9.63 -14.64 5.76
CA ARG A 94 9.35 -13.44 4.97
C ARG A 94 8.07 -13.64 4.14
N VAL A 95 7.38 -12.55 3.83
CA VAL A 95 6.18 -12.58 2.99
C VAL A 95 6.47 -13.15 1.62
N ASN A 96 7.57 -12.74 1.00
CA ASN A 96 7.99 -13.18 -0.34
C ASN A 96 8.56 -14.62 -0.39
N GLU A 97 8.61 -15.34 0.72
CA GLU A 97 8.98 -16.75 0.77
C GLU A 97 7.78 -17.70 0.75
N LEU A 98 6.58 -17.18 0.92
CA LEU A 98 5.34 -17.96 0.94
C LEU A 98 4.43 -17.58 -0.23
N THR A 99 3.76 -18.58 -0.80
CA THR A 99 2.69 -18.36 -1.77
C THR A 99 1.49 -17.68 -1.11
N PHE A 100 0.65 -17.02 -1.90
CA PHE A 100 -0.57 -16.43 -1.35
C PHE A 100 -1.47 -17.47 -0.66
N ALA A 101 -1.54 -18.67 -1.18
CA ALA A 101 -2.30 -19.77 -0.58
C ALA A 101 -1.77 -20.14 0.81
N GLU A 102 -0.45 -20.11 1.04
CA GLU A 102 0.16 -20.35 2.35
C GLU A 102 -0.05 -19.16 3.29
N LEU A 103 0.10 -17.91 2.80
CA LEU A 103 -0.17 -16.69 3.57
C LEU A 103 -1.61 -16.64 4.09
N ARG A 104 -2.56 -17.11 3.31
CA ARG A 104 -3.99 -17.20 3.69
C ARG A 104 -4.28 -18.19 4.81
N GLN A 105 -3.37 -19.08 5.17
CA GLN A 105 -3.52 -19.97 6.32
C GLN A 105 -3.09 -19.31 7.64
N LEU A 106 -2.46 -18.14 7.56
CA LEU A 106 -1.95 -17.45 8.74
C LEU A 106 -3.00 -16.50 9.31
N SER A 107 -3.13 -16.50 10.63
CA SER A 107 -3.98 -15.56 11.36
C SER A 107 -3.21 -14.30 11.70
N LEU A 108 -3.82 -13.15 11.54
CA LEU A 108 -3.29 -11.88 12.01
C LEU A 108 -3.56 -11.72 13.51
N VAL A 109 -2.51 -11.58 14.32
CA VAL A 109 -2.56 -11.32 15.77
C VAL A 109 -3.49 -12.28 16.52
N ASN A 110 -3.48 -13.58 16.15
CA ASN A 110 -4.36 -14.63 16.70
C ASN A 110 -5.87 -14.34 16.56
N THR A 111 -6.27 -13.57 15.56
CA THR A 111 -7.68 -13.32 15.24
C THR A 111 -8.18 -14.28 14.14
N LYS A 112 -9.41 -14.07 13.66
CA LYS A 112 -9.93 -14.77 12.47
C LYS A 112 -9.52 -14.09 11.15
N GLU A 113 -8.96 -12.88 11.23
CA GLU A 113 -8.50 -12.15 10.07
C GLU A 113 -7.24 -12.79 9.49
N GLN A 114 -7.13 -12.76 8.17
CA GLN A 114 -6.04 -13.33 7.39
C GLN A 114 -5.39 -12.22 6.55
N ILE A 115 -4.23 -12.48 5.99
CA ILE A 115 -3.57 -11.56 5.05
C ILE A 115 -4.42 -11.49 3.77
N PRO A 116 -5.01 -10.34 3.42
CA PRO A 116 -5.82 -10.22 2.22
C PRO A 116 -4.94 -10.00 0.98
N SER A 117 -5.44 -10.37 -0.19
CA SER A 117 -4.90 -9.87 -1.44
C SER A 117 -5.27 -8.39 -1.63
N PHE A 118 -4.47 -7.69 -2.43
CA PHE A 118 -4.79 -6.31 -2.80
C PHE A 118 -6.11 -6.23 -3.58
N GLN A 119 -6.39 -7.23 -4.42
CA GLN A 119 -7.66 -7.33 -5.13
C GLN A 119 -8.87 -7.42 -4.18
N GLU A 120 -8.78 -8.21 -3.09
CA GLU A 120 -9.85 -8.30 -2.08
C GLU A 120 -10.06 -6.96 -1.38
N ALA A 121 -8.98 -6.25 -1.05
CA ALA A 121 -9.08 -4.91 -0.46
C ALA A 121 -9.76 -3.92 -1.41
N LEU A 122 -9.36 -3.87 -2.67
CA LEU A 122 -10.00 -3.04 -3.70
C LEU A 122 -11.48 -3.37 -3.88
N ALA A 123 -11.84 -4.66 -3.92
CA ALA A 123 -13.22 -5.09 -4.06
C ALA A 123 -14.10 -4.69 -2.86
N LEU A 124 -13.56 -4.71 -1.64
CA LEU A 124 -14.26 -4.28 -0.43
C LEU A 124 -14.50 -2.77 -0.43
N VAL A 125 -13.47 -1.99 -0.74
CA VAL A 125 -13.55 -0.52 -0.73
C VAL A 125 -14.44 -0.03 -1.87
N ASN A 126 -14.29 -0.58 -3.05
CA ASN A 126 -15.16 -0.36 -4.22
C ASN A 126 -15.50 1.13 -4.46
N GLY A 127 -14.50 2.00 -4.41
CA GLY A 127 -14.65 3.44 -4.66
C GLY A 127 -15.38 4.25 -3.59
N LYS A 128 -15.71 3.66 -2.44
CA LYS A 128 -16.49 4.34 -1.37
C LYS A 128 -15.70 5.41 -0.62
N VAL A 129 -14.39 5.22 -0.51
CA VAL A 129 -13.44 6.13 0.13
C VAL A 129 -12.13 6.14 -0.64
N PRO A 130 -11.34 7.23 -0.60
CA PRO A 130 -10.07 7.28 -1.30
C PRO A 130 -9.03 6.35 -0.67
N LEU A 131 -8.12 5.84 -1.51
CA LEU A 131 -7.04 4.94 -1.13
C LEU A 131 -5.68 5.62 -1.27
N LEU A 132 -4.81 5.40 -0.30
CA LEU A 132 -3.38 5.71 -0.35
C LEU A 132 -2.60 4.39 -0.30
N VAL A 133 -2.03 3.99 -1.43
CA VAL A 133 -1.37 2.69 -1.56
C VAL A 133 0.13 2.86 -1.46
N GLU A 134 0.75 2.32 -0.41
CA GLU A 134 2.19 2.24 -0.27
C GLU A 134 2.71 0.92 -0.86
N LEU A 135 3.62 1.02 -1.84
CA LEU A 135 4.27 -0.15 -2.43
C LEU A 135 5.57 -0.46 -1.69
N LYS A 136 5.62 -1.58 -0.96
CA LYS A 136 6.79 -2.03 -0.20
C LYS A 136 7.77 -2.75 -1.13
N MET A 137 8.84 -2.06 -1.55
CA MET A 137 9.89 -2.63 -2.36
C MET A 137 11.14 -2.88 -1.54
N GLU A 138 11.58 -4.13 -1.41
CA GLU A 138 12.85 -4.45 -0.73
C GLU A 138 14.07 -4.27 -1.62
N HIS A 139 13.89 -4.37 -2.92
CA HIS A 139 14.89 -4.16 -3.97
C HIS A 139 14.27 -3.34 -5.09
N LEU A 140 15.09 -2.91 -6.06
CA LEU A 140 14.60 -2.30 -7.29
C LEU A 140 13.85 -3.37 -8.12
N ASP A 141 12.64 -3.67 -7.71
CA ASP A 141 11.73 -4.58 -8.36
C ASP A 141 10.60 -3.76 -9.00
N PHE A 142 10.48 -3.85 -10.31
CA PHE A 142 9.44 -3.17 -11.07
C PHE A 142 8.16 -4.00 -11.24
N ASP A 143 8.11 -5.22 -10.69
CA ASP A 143 6.94 -6.07 -10.79
C ASP A 143 5.79 -5.60 -9.90
N ILE A 144 6.08 -5.13 -8.68
CA ILE A 144 5.04 -4.65 -7.77
C ILE A 144 4.30 -3.42 -8.32
N PRO A 145 4.96 -2.35 -8.81
CA PRO A 145 4.25 -1.24 -9.43
C PRO A 145 3.40 -1.66 -10.63
N ARG A 146 3.92 -2.53 -11.49
CA ARG A 146 3.21 -3.01 -12.67
C ARG A 146 1.96 -3.82 -12.33
N LYS A 147 2.05 -4.69 -11.31
CA LYS A 147 0.92 -5.52 -10.86
C LYS A 147 -0.13 -4.70 -10.11
N ALA A 148 0.32 -3.75 -9.28
CA ALA A 148 -0.58 -2.83 -8.61
C ALA A 148 -1.33 -1.93 -9.62
N ASP A 149 -0.61 -1.38 -10.62
CA ASP A 149 -1.19 -0.56 -11.69
C ASP A 149 -2.22 -1.34 -12.51
N ALA A 150 -1.96 -2.61 -12.81
CA ALA A 150 -2.92 -3.47 -13.52
C ALA A 150 -4.24 -3.63 -12.73
N LEU A 151 -4.18 -3.83 -11.40
CA LEU A 151 -5.37 -3.93 -10.55
C LEU A 151 -6.08 -2.57 -10.40
N LEU A 152 -5.31 -1.49 -10.25
CA LEU A 152 -5.85 -0.14 -10.10
C LEU A 152 -6.49 0.37 -11.39
N SER A 153 -6.02 -0.06 -12.57
CA SER A 153 -6.63 0.31 -13.86
C SER A 153 -8.04 -0.22 -14.04
N GLU A 154 -8.40 -1.29 -13.32
CA GLU A 154 -9.74 -1.87 -13.30
C GLU A 154 -10.60 -1.34 -12.14
N TYR A 155 -9.99 -0.59 -11.22
CA TYR A 155 -10.65 -0.05 -10.04
C TYR A 155 -11.38 1.26 -10.36
N SER A 156 -12.61 1.41 -9.91
CA SER A 156 -13.49 2.56 -10.21
C SER A 156 -13.52 3.64 -9.13
N GLY A 157 -12.52 3.65 -8.22
CA GLY A 157 -12.39 4.62 -7.13
C GLY A 157 -11.17 5.55 -7.27
N ASP A 158 -11.03 6.48 -6.32
CA ASP A 158 -9.90 7.39 -6.15
C ASP A 158 -8.83 6.83 -5.20
#